data_5e551f9506717bbfedc6505b742344fb
#
_entry.id   5e551f9506717bbfedc6505b742344fb
#
_cell.length_a   1.000
_cell.length_b   1.000
_cell.length_c   1.000
_cell.angle_alpha   90.00
_cell.angle_beta   90.00
_cell.angle_gamma   90.00
#
_symmetry.space_group_name_H-M   'P 1'
#
loop_
_entity.id
_entity.type
_entity.pdbx_description
1 polymer ?
#
loop_
_entity_poly.entity_id
_entity_poly.type
_entity_poly.pdbx_seq_one_letter_code
_entity_poly.pdbx_strand_id
1 'polypeptide(L)'
;MLWSVPAKSPWHAVRLKSGNTLIAGDWSRYAREVNPKGETVWEFTQADVPKYKLGNIQTAHRLANGNTVICCWIAGDNDTSHWPGTVQVLEVTPDKTIVWALSSWKDPDLGPATHIQLLDEPDALEDGPH
;
A
#
# COMPACT_ATOMS: atom_id res chain seq x y z
N MET A 1 1.70 12.60 -25.94
CA MET A 1 0.36 12.09 -25.56
C MET A 1 0.31 11.85 -24.06
N LEU A 2 -0.68 12.38 -23.41
CA LEU A 2 -0.89 12.11 -21.99
C LEU A 2 -1.45 10.69 -21.82
N TRP A 3 -0.87 9.96 -20.87
CA TRP A 3 -1.35 8.63 -20.51
C TRP A 3 -2.38 8.75 -19.38
N SER A 4 -3.44 7.98 -19.45
CA SER A 4 -4.44 7.89 -18.38
C SER A 4 -5.01 6.48 -18.28
N VAL A 5 -5.45 6.12 -17.08
CA VAL A 5 -6.13 4.86 -16.79
C VAL A 5 -7.25 5.12 -15.78
N PRO A 6 -8.43 4.46 -15.93
CA PRO A 6 -9.48 4.55 -14.95
C PRO A 6 -9.03 3.95 -13.60
N ALA A 7 -9.22 4.70 -12.53
CA ALA A 7 -8.92 4.24 -11.19
C ALA A 7 -9.98 4.73 -10.22
N LYS A 8 -10.55 3.82 -9.43
CA LYS A 8 -11.56 4.15 -8.43
C LYS A 8 -10.89 4.61 -7.14
N SER A 9 -11.24 5.81 -6.68
CA SER A 9 -10.72 6.40 -5.44
C SER A 9 -9.19 6.39 -5.35
N PRO A 10 -8.45 6.83 -6.38
CA PRO A 10 -6.99 6.82 -6.31
C PRO A 10 -6.52 7.90 -5.33
N TRP A 11 -5.57 7.55 -4.48
CA TRP A 11 -4.93 8.50 -3.57
C TRP A 11 -3.47 8.74 -3.95
N HIS A 12 -2.76 7.68 -4.28
CA HIS A 12 -1.34 7.72 -4.60
C HIS A 12 -1.08 6.88 -5.84
N ALA A 13 -0.25 7.38 -6.71
CA ALA A 13 0.19 6.64 -7.90
C ALA A 13 1.65 6.96 -8.18
N VAL A 14 2.44 5.94 -8.49
CA VAL A 14 3.86 6.07 -8.74
C VAL A 14 4.27 5.25 -9.96
N ARG A 15 5.11 5.84 -10.81
CA ARG A 15 5.68 5.17 -11.98
C ARG A 15 6.84 4.29 -11.53
N LEU A 16 6.77 3.01 -11.85
CA LEU A 16 7.83 2.05 -11.57
C LEU A 16 8.90 2.06 -12.67
N LYS A 17 10.08 1.55 -12.37
CA LYS A 17 11.18 1.41 -13.35
C LYS A 17 10.80 0.55 -14.53
N SER A 18 9.89 -0.42 -14.35
CA SER A 18 9.34 -1.25 -15.42
C SER A 18 8.53 -0.48 -16.47
N GLY A 19 8.11 0.75 -16.15
CA GLY A 19 7.17 1.52 -16.93
C GLY A 19 5.71 1.32 -16.50
N ASN A 20 5.44 0.39 -15.59
CA ASN A 20 4.13 0.20 -15.00
C ASN A 20 3.84 1.29 -13.96
N THR A 21 2.61 1.40 -13.53
CA THR A 21 2.18 2.36 -12.49
C THR A 21 1.56 1.60 -11.33
N LEU A 22 2.05 1.86 -10.11
CA LEU A 22 1.49 1.34 -8.88
C LEU A 22 0.51 2.37 -8.31
N ILE A 23 -0.72 1.96 -8.03
CA ILE A 23 -1.82 2.82 -7.59
C ILE A 23 -2.33 2.35 -6.25
N ALA A 24 -2.46 3.25 -5.29
CA ALA A 24 -3.15 3.02 -4.03
C ALA A 24 -4.56 3.60 -4.11
N GLY A 25 -5.56 2.76 -3.90
CA GLY A 25 -6.98 3.12 -4.01
C GLY A 25 -7.61 3.27 -2.64
N ASP A 26 -7.42 4.39 -2.02
CA ASP A 26 -7.83 4.82 -0.68
C ASP A 26 -9.11 4.12 -0.15
N TRP A 27 -10.27 4.68 -0.42
CA TRP A 27 -11.56 4.15 0.04
C TRP A 27 -11.91 2.78 -0.57
N SER A 28 -11.41 2.50 -1.74
CA SER A 28 -11.64 1.22 -2.43
C SER A 28 -10.68 0.12 -1.96
N ARG A 29 -9.73 0.43 -1.10
CA ARG A 29 -8.85 -0.48 -0.36
C ARG A 29 -8.13 -1.49 -1.25
N TYR A 30 -7.49 -0.99 -2.31
CA TYR A 30 -6.66 -1.81 -3.18
C TYR A 30 -5.27 -1.18 -3.36
N ALA A 31 -4.28 -2.01 -3.64
CA ALA A 31 -3.05 -1.62 -4.28
C ALA A 31 -3.00 -2.34 -5.63
N ARG A 32 -2.77 -1.62 -6.72
CA ARG A 32 -2.87 -2.16 -8.08
C ARG A 32 -1.72 -1.67 -8.94
N GLU A 33 -1.10 -2.59 -9.66
CA GLU A 33 -0.13 -2.27 -10.70
C GLU A 33 -0.79 -2.42 -12.06
N VAL A 34 -0.66 -1.38 -12.88
CA VAL A 34 -1.17 -1.37 -14.25
C VAL A 34 -0.02 -1.16 -15.23
N ASN A 35 -0.09 -1.80 -16.39
CA ASN A 35 0.88 -1.60 -17.46
C ASN A 35 0.56 -0.34 -18.28
N PRO A 36 1.44 0.07 -19.22
CA PRO A 36 1.19 1.26 -20.06
C PRO A 36 -0.07 1.19 -20.89
N LYS A 37 -0.64 -0.01 -21.13
CA LYS A 37 -1.93 -0.18 -21.82
C LYS A 37 -3.13 -0.01 -20.90
N GLY A 38 -2.91 0.17 -19.58
CA GLY A 38 -3.97 0.28 -18.58
C GLY A 38 -4.49 -1.06 -18.06
N GLU A 39 -3.84 -2.17 -18.42
CA GLU A 39 -4.22 -3.49 -17.95
C GLU A 39 -3.67 -3.73 -16.55
N THR A 40 -4.49 -4.28 -15.64
CA THR A 40 -4.05 -4.68 -14.30
C THR A 40 -3.17 -5.92 -14.42
N VAL A 41 -1.92 -5.81 -13.95
CA VAL A 41 -0.96 -6.92 -13.95
C VAL A 41 -0.74 -7.49 -12.55
N TRP A 42 -1.11 -6.75 -11.51
CA TRP A 42 -1.07 -7.19 -10.12
C TRP A 42 -2.08 -6.40 -9.30
N GLU A 43 -2.71 -7.03 -8.32
CA GLU A 43 -3.65 -6.35 -7.42
C GLU A 43 -3.64 -7.03 -6.06
N PHE A 44 -3.66 -6.21 -5.00
CA PHE A 44 -3.78 -6.64 -3.62
C PHE A 44 -5.02 -6.00 -2.99
N THR A 45 -5.84 -6.82 -2.35
CA THR A 45 -7.09 -6.39 -1.72
C THR A 45 -7.30 -7.08 -0.37
N GLN A 46 -8.37 -6.73 0.33
CA GLN A 46 -8.75 -7.38 1.59
C GLN A 46 -8.86 -8.91 1.47
N ALA A 47 -9.28 -9.42 0.32
CA ALA A 47 -9.41 -10.87 0.09
C ALA A 47 -8.06 -11.61 0.18
N ASP A 48 -6.94 -10.92 -0.10
CA ASP A 48 -5.59 -11.49 -0.05
C ASP A 48 -5.03 -11.54 1.37
N VAL A 49 -5.68 -10.88 2.34
CA VAL A 49 -5.17 -10.74 3.70
C VAL A 49 -6.27 -10.93 4.76
N PRO A 50 -6.88 -12.12 4.83
CA PRO A 50 -8.00 -12.35 5.77
C PRO A 50 -7.59 -12.25 7.25
N LYS A 51 -6.29 -12.37 7.55
CA LYS A 51 -5.75 -12.28 8.91
C LYS A 51 -5.83 -10.87 9.49
N TYR A 52 -5.75 -9.84 8.65
CA TYR A 52 -5.76 -8.44 9.07
C TYR A 52 -6.90 -7.69 8.40
N LYS A 53 -7.46 -6.71 9.11
CA LYS A 53 -8.38 -5.76 8.51
C LYS A 53 -7.57 -4.65 7.84
N LEU A 54 -7.75 -4.47 6.54
CA LEU A 54 -7.18 -3.34 5.83
C LEU A 54 -8.01 -2.09 6.09
N GLY A 55 -7.32 -0.99 6.39
CA GLY A 55 -7.91 0.34 6.34
C GLY A 55 -7.92 0.89 4.91
N ASN A 56 -8.03 2.22 4.83
CA ASN A 56 -7.86 2.92 3.56
C ASN A 56 -6.40 2.80 3.11
N ILE A 57 -6.16 2.32 1.90
CA ILE A 57 -4.80 2.20 1.40
C ILE A 57 -4.35 3.56 0.88
N GLN A 58 -3.51 4.23 1.67
CA GLN A 58 -3.02 5.58 1.38
C GLN A 58 -1.84 5.56 0.43
N THR A 59 -0.86 4.72 0.67
CA THR A 59 0.31 4.61 -0.18
C THR A 59 0.70 3.16 -0.40
N ALA A 60 1.32 2.90 -1.54
CA ALA A 60 1.94 1.63 -1.88
C ALA A 60 3.30 1.92 -2.52
N HIS A 61 4.33 1.24 -2.07
CA HIS A 61 5.70 1.43 -2.54
C HIS A 61 6.29 0.09 -2.95
N ARG A 62 6.88 0.04 -4.15
CA ARG A 62 7.60 -1.14 -4.62
C ARG A 62 9.04 -1.07 -4.12
N LEU A 63 9.50 -2.15 -3.49
CA LEU A 63 10.89 -2.32 -3.08
C LEU A 63 11.73 -2.88 -4.24
N ALA A 64 13.06 -2.69 -4.13
CA ALA A 64 13.99 -3.20 -5.13
C ALA A 64 13.95 -4.74 -5.26
N ASN A 65 13.59 -5.45 -4.20
CA ASN A 65 13.43 -6.91 -4.21
C ASN A 65 12.11 -7.40 -4.83
N GLY A 66 11.25 -6.48 -5.29
CA GLY A 66 9.95 -6.81 -5.88
C GLY A 66 8.78 -6.85 -4.90
N ASN A 67 9.04 -6.78 -3.60
CA ASN A 67 7.98 -6.71 -2.59
C ASN A 67 7.28 -5.34 -2.64
N THR A 68 6.08 -5.28 -2.07
CA THR A 68 5.30 -4.04 -1.98
C THR A 68 5.00 -3.73 -0.53
N VAL A 69 5.31 -2.49 -0.11
CA VAL A 69 4.93 -1.98 1.21
C VAL A 69 3.65 -1.17 1.05
N ILE A 70 2.66 -1.48 1.87
CA ILE A 70 1.32 -0.90 1.82
C ILE A 70 1.03 -0.23 3.15
N CYS A 71 0.71 1.06 3.13
CA CYS A 71 0.34 1.84 4.32
C CYS A 71 -1.16 2.02 4.39
N CYS A 72 -1.74 1.74 5.55
CA CYS A 72 -3.16 1.79 5.79
C CYS A 72 -3.52 2.94 6.74
N TRP A 73 -4.43 3.79 6.31
CA TRP A 73 -5.05 4.84 7.09
C TRP A 73 -6.43 4.40 7.55
N ILE A 74 -7.01 5.12 8.50
CA ILE A 74 -8.39 4.89 8.92
C ILE A 74 -9.17 6.19 8.71
N ALA A 75 -10.09 6.18 7.76
CA ALA A 75 -10.97 7.30 7.50
C ALA A 75 -12.44 6.90 7.73
N GLY A 76 -13.23 7.85 8.20
CA GLY A 76 -14.66 7.64 8.38
C GLY A 76 -15.07 6.83 9.62
N ASP A 77 -14.10 6.31 10.38
CA ASP A 77 -14.34 5.65 11.66
C ASP A 77 -13.75 6.50 12.80
N ASN A 78 -14.61 7.22 13.49
CA ASN A 78 -14.21 8.08 14.60
C ASN A 78 -14.15 7.34 15.94
N ASP A 79 -14.55 6.07 15.97
CA ASP A 79 -14.43 5.24 17.16
C ASP A 79 -13.06 4.55 17.18
N THR A 80 -12.14 5.17 17.93
CA THR A 80 -10.75 4.67 18.04
C THR A 80 -10.66 3.28 18.65
N SER A 81 -11.71 2.78 19.32
CA SER A 81 -11.73 1.42 19.86
C SER A 81 -11.72 0.34 18.77
N HIS A 82 -12.12 0.69 17.54
CA HIS A 82 -12.10 -0.21 16.38
C HIS A 82 -10.73 -0.28 15.70
N TRP A 83 -9.89 0.73 15.90
CA TRP A 83 -8.64 0.89 15.16
C TRP A 83 -7.63 -0.25 15.38
N PRO A 84 -7.48 -0.81 16.60
CA PRO A 84 -6.54 -1.91 16.84
C PRO A 84 -6.77 -3.17 15.99
N GLY A 85 -7.95 -3.34 15.41
CA GLY A 85 -8.22 -4.42 14.47
C GLY A 85 -7.63 -4.22 13.08
N THR A 86 -7.13 -3.01 12.80
CA THR A 86 -6.58 -2.64 11.49
C THR A 86 -5.06 -2.74 11.49
N VAL A 87 -4.47 -3.29 10.43
CA VAL A 87 -3.03 -3.25 10.25
C VAL A 87 -2.61 -1.87 9.76
N GLN A 88 -1.48 -1.36 10.25
CA GLN A 88 -0.94 -0.05 9.88
C GLN A 88 -0.09 -0.13 8.61
N VAL A 89 0.80 -1.10 8.54
CA VAL A 89 1.70 -1.30 7.40
C VAL A 89 1.86 -2.78 7.13
N LEU A 90 1.90 -3.14 5.86
CA LEU A 90 2.18 -4.49 5.38
C LEU A 90 3.32 -4.46 4.38
N GLU A 91 4.17 -5.49 4.41
CA GLU A 91 5.03 -5.83 3.29
C GLU A 91 4.59 -7.17 2.72
N VAL A 92 4.35 -7.20 1.41
CA VAL A 92 3.89 -8.40 0.71
C VAL A 92 4.78 -8.72 -0.48
N THR A 93 4.94 -10.00 -0.75
CA THR A 93 5.67 -10.49 -1.93
C THR A 93 4.84 -10.33 -3.20
N PRO A 94 5.43 -10.51 -4.41
CA PRO A 94 4.66 -10.51 -5.65
C PRO A 94 3.51 -11.53 -5.68
N ASP A 95 3.64 -12.66 -4.99
CA ASP A 95 2.57 -13.68 -4.86
C ASP A 95 1.61 -13.40 -3.69
N LYS A 96 1.71 -12.18 -3.09
CA LYS A 96 0.82 -11.68 -2.03
C LYS A 96 0.99 -12.37 -0.68
N THR A 97 2.12 -13.00 -0.44
CA THR A 97 2.48 -13.52 0.88
C THR A 97 2.92 -12.35 1.78
N ILE A 98 2.37 -12.27 3.00
CA ILE A 98 2.77 -11.26 3.98
C ILE A 98 4.12 -11.64 4.56
N VAL A 99 5.12 -10.79 4.36
CA VAL A 99 6.47 -10.95 4.91
C VAL A 99 6.55 -10.32 6.29
N TRP A 100 5.91 -9.16 6.44
CA TRP A 100 5.97 -8.37 7.65
C TRP A 100 4.71 -7.52 7.80
N ALA A 101 4.31 -7.27 9.05
CA ALA A 101 3.16 -6.44 9.36
C ALA A 101 3.42 -5.61 10.61
N LEU A 102 3.07 -4.33 10.57
CA LEU A 102 3.05 -3.45 11.72
C LEU A 102 1.61 -3.28 12.18
N SER A 103 1.36 -3.69 13.42
CA SER A 103 0.08 -3.46 14.11
C SER A 103 0.40 -3.08 15.54
N SER A 104 0.63 -1.78 15.77
CA SER A 104 1.05 -1.25 17.08
C SER A 104 0.11 -0.14 17.53
N TRP A 105 -0.88 -0.52 18.35
CA TRP A 105 -1.95 0.33 18.83
C TRP A 105 -1.88 0.57 20.35
N LYS A 106 -0.83 0.05 20.99
CA LYS A 106 -0.61 0.19 22.42
C LYS A 106 0.86 -0.02 22.73
N ASP A 107 1.42 0.90 23.51
CA ASP A 107 2.79 0.87 24.05
C ASP A 107 3.89 0.56 22.99
N PRO A 108 4.09 1.38 21.97
CA PRO A 108 3.41 2.63 21.68
C PRO A 108 2.18 2.48 20.80
N ASP A 109 1.23 3.40 20.90
CA ASP A 109 0.20 3.60 19.88
C ASP A 109 0.79 4.51 18.81
N LEU A 110 1.02 3.95 17.63
CA LEU A 110 1.61 4.68 16.51
C LEU A 110 0.56 5.36 15.61
N GLY A 111 -0.73 5.12 15.88
CA GLY A 111 -1.79 5.64 15.05
C GLY A 111 -1.82 5.05 13.63
N PRO A 112 -2.78 5.46 12.80
CA PRO A 112 -2.84 5.04 11.40
C PRO A 112 -1.63 5.51 10.58
N ALA A 113 -1.19 4.73 9.60
CA ALA A 113 -0.03 5.03 8.79
C ALA A 113 -0.41 5.60 7.42
N THR A 114 0.28 6.65 6.99
CA THR A 114 0.14 7.24 5.65
C THR A 114 1.33 6.94 4.75
N HIS A 115 2.51 6.86 5.35
CA HIS A 115 3.77 6.68 4.63
C HIS A 115 4.77 5.92 5.49
N ILE A 116 5.74 5.29 4.86
CA ILE A 116 6.86 4.62 5.51
C ILE A 116 8.16 4.90 4.75
N GLN A 117 9.25 4.99 5.51
CA GLN A 117 10.59 5.03 4.96
C GLN A 117 11.43 3.94 5.64
N LEU A 118 12.14 3.16 4.84
CA LEU A 118 13.09 2.17 5.35
C LEU A 118 14.43 2.85 5.61
N LEU A 119 14.81 2.96 6.88
CA LEU A 119 16.03 3.69 7.27
C LEU A 119 17.29 2.86 7.08
N ASP A 120 17.18 1.54 7.19
CA ASP A 120 18.33 0.62 7.03
C ASP A 120 18.68 0.38 5.57
N GLU A 121 17.75 0.66 4.67
CA GLU A 121 17.90 0.48 3.23
C GLU A 121 17.32 1.69 2.48
N PRO A 122 17.94 2.89 2.61
CA PRO A 122 17.35 4.13 2.08
C PRO A 122 17.14 4.11 0.56
N ASP A 123 17.92 3.30 -0.16
CA ASP A 123 17.82 3.16 -1.62
C ASP A 123 17.01 1.91 -2.04
N ALA A 124 16.39 1.22 -1.10
CA ALA A 124 15.64 -0.01 -1.37
C ALA A 124 14.30 0.22 -2.08
N LEU A 125 13.76 1.45 -2.03
CA LEU A 125 12.53 1.78 -2.75
C LEU A 125 12.83 1.92 -4.23
N GLU A 126 12.14 1.15 -5.05
CA GLU A 126 12.23 1.27 -6.50
C GLU A 126 11.73 2.64 -6.99
N ASP A 127 10.72 3.17 -6.31
CA ASP A 127 10.05 4.44 -6.59
C ASP A 127 10.47 5.57 -5.65
N GLY A 128 11.60 5.40 -4.96
CA GLY A 128 12.11 6.38 -4.00
C GLY A 128 12.51 7.71 -4.64
N PRO A 129 12.87 8.71 -3.82
CA PRO A 129 13.25 10.03 -4.33
C PRO A 129 14.45 9.91 -5.28
N HIS A 130 14.28 10.52 -6.41
CA HIS A 130 15.29 10.55 -7.47
C HIS A 130 16.11 11.83 -7.42
#